data_e1712d9fb05a8c3d28298c6bfbf2b8b6
#
_entry.id   e1712d9fb05a8c3d28298c6bfbf2b8b6
#
_cell.length_a   1.000
_cell.length_b   1.000
_cell.length_c   1.000
_cell.angle_alpha   90.00
_cell.angle_beta   90.00
_cell.angle_gamma   90.00
#
_symmetry.space_group_name_H-M   'P 1'
#
loop_
_entity.id
_entity.type
_entity.pdbx_description
1 polymer ?
#
loop_
_entity_poly.entity_id
_entity_poly.type
_entity_poly.pdbx_seq_one_letter_code
_entity_poly.pdbx_strand_id
1 'polypeptide(L)'
;SLEALSDINRLLYITIGTGIGVSVIHKENVLFKNSHMEIGHMLLPEQHDKSIGSCLYHKNCWEGFCSGRAIELSSGLRPSEIPGNSLIWKKVIQYTSIAIYNLILSFSPDKIIIGGSV
;
A
#
# COMPACT_ATOMS: atom_id res chain seq x y z
N SER A 1 13.95 16.00 -10.64
CA SER A 1 14.26 16.34 -12.04
C SER A 1 14.23 15.09 -12.91
N LEU A 2 14.06 15.27 -14.20
CA LEU A 2 14.11 14.17 -15.18
C LEU A 2 15.47 13.45 -15.14
N GLU A 3 16.55 14.17 -14.84
CA GLU A 3 17.90 13.60 -14.67
C GLU A 3 17.97 12.65 -13.48
N ALA A 4 17.31 12.96 -12.37
CA ALA A 4 17.25 12.07 -11.20
C ALA A 4 16.45 10.79 -11.47
N LEU A 5 15.52 10.82 -12.44
CA LEU A 5 14.75 9.64 -12.86
C LEU A 5 15.53 8.76 -13.83
N SER A 6 16.52 9.31 -14.58
CA SER A 6 17.32 8.54 -15.54
C SER A 6 18.21 7.49 -14.88
N ASP A 7 18.61 7.69 -13.61
CA ASP A 7 19.44 6.76 -12.85
C ASP A 7 18.65 5.71 -12.10
N ILE A 8 17.30 5.77 -12.16
CA ILE A 8 16.42 4.82 -11.49
C ILE A 8 16.20 3.61 -12.40
N ASN A 9 16.73 2.46 -11.99
CA ASN A 9 16.52 1.20 -12.70
C ASN A 9 15.23 0.51 -12.29
N ARG A 10 14.88 0.55 -11.00
CA ARG A 10 13.69 -0.14 -10.49
C ARG A 10 12.87 0.77 -9.60
N LEU A 11 11.63 0.98 -10.01
CA LEU A 11 10.68 1.83 -9.33
C LEU A 11 9.48 1.00 -8.89
N LEU A 12 9.07 1.14 -7.65
CA LEU A 12 7.75 0.71 -7.19
C LEU A 12 6.81 1.91 -7.16
N TYR A 13 5.67 1.76 -7.79
CA TYR A 13 4.57 2.72 -7.70
C TYR A 13 3.42 2.10 -6.92
N ILE A 14 3.12 2.67 -5.76
CA ILE A 14 2.07 2.21 -4.86
C ILE A 14 0.92 3.19 -4.91
N THR A 15 -0.28 2.71 -5.18
CA THR A 15 -1.50 3.52 -5.10
C THR A 15 -2.33 3.09 -3.91
N ILE A 16 -2.68 4.04 -3.04
CA ILE A 16 -3.57 3.83 -1.89
C ILE A 16 -4.78 4.72 -2.08
N GLY A 17 -5.88 4.11 -2.50
CA GLY A 17 -7.15 4.77 -2.75
C GLY A 17 -8.27 3.89 -2.22
N THR A 18 -9.32 3.66 -3.00
CA THR A 18 -10.41 2.72 -2.66
C THR A 18 -9.86 1.31 -2.38
N GLY A 19 -8.84 0.91 -3.14
CA GLY A 19 -8.04 -0.28 -2.90
C GLY A 19 -6.55 0.07 -2.83
N ILE A 20 -5.70 -0.94 -2.80
CA ILE A 20 -4.25 -0.78 -2.85
C ILE A 20 -3.68 -1.55 -4.03
N GLY A 21 -2.94 -0.85 -4.89
CA GLY A 21 -2.25 -1.44 -6.03
C GLY A 21 -0.75 -1.16 -5.99
N VAL A 22 0.03 -2.06 -6.57
CA VAL A 22 1.48 -1.88 -6.71
C VAL A 22 1.89 -2.25 -8.13
N SER A 23 2.66 -1.35 -8.75
CA SER A 23 3.30 -1.60 -10.05
C SER A 23 4.81 -1.61 -9.89
N VAL A 24 5.47 -2.54 -10.55
CA VAL A 24 6.92 -2.64 -10.60
C VAL A 24 7.38 -2.18 -11.98
N ILE A 25 8.23 -1.17 -12.02
CA ILE A 25 8.75 -0.59 -13.25
C ILE A 25 10.26 -0.81 -13.28
N HIS A 26 10.76 -1.40 -14.35
CA HIS A 26 12.18 -1.61 -14.57
C HIS A 26 12.61 -0.99 -15.91
N LYS A 27 13.53 -0.02 -15.86
CA LYS A 27 14.02 0.69 -17.04
C LYS A 27 12.88 1.12 -17.98
N GLU A 28 11.95 1.90 -17.45
CA GLU A 28 10.78 2.45 -18.17
C GLU A 28 9.72 1.40 -18.61
N ASN A 29 9.94 0.13 -18.31
CA ASN A 29 8.97 -0.92 -18.62
C ASN A 29 8.23 -1.38 -17.38
N VAL A 30 6.90 -1.38 -17.45
CA VAL A 30 6.07 -2.00 -16.41
C VAL A 30 6.28 -3.51 -16.49
N LEU A 31 6.75 -4.11 -15.40
CA LEU A 31 6.90 -5.56 -15.34
C LEU A 31 5.54 -6.23 -15.15
N PHE A 32 5.45 -7.44 -15.67
CA PHE A 32 4.25 -8.28 -15.52
C PHE A 32 2.98 -7.68 -16.14
N LYS A 33 3.12 -6.96 -17.26
CA LYS A 33 1.98 -6.34 -17.97
C LYS A 33 0.82 -7.29 -18.25
N ASN A 34 1.13 -8.54 -18.55
CA ASN A 34 0.16 -9.57 -18.90
C ASN A 34 -0.24 -10.44 -17.70
N SER A 35 0.24 -10.09 -16.52
CA SER A 35 -0.08 -10.76 -15.26
C SER A 35 -0.88 -9.85 -14.37
N HIS A 36 -1.76 -10.43 -13.58
CA HIS A 36 -2.59 -9.69 -12.65
C HIS A 36 -2.05 -9.87 -11.23
N MET A 37 -1.17 -8.94 -10.82
CA MET A 37 -0.65 -8.95 -9.45
C MET A 37 -1.65 -8.33 -8.50
N GLU A 38 -1.84 -8.97 -7.37
CA GLU A 38 -2.72 -8.51 -6.28
C GLU A 38 -1.91 -8.25 -5.00
N ILE A 39 -0.84 -7.48 -5.12
CA ILE A 39 0.09 -7.21 -4.01
C ILE A 39 -0.62 -6.52 -2.84
N GLY A 40 -1.63 -5.69 -3.09
CA GLY A 40 -2.44 -5.08 -2.04
C GLY A 40 -3.12 -6.09 -1.12
N HIS A 41 -3.30 -7.32 -1.56
CA HIS A 41 -3.85 -8.41 -0.75
C HIS A 41 -2.78 -9.23 -0.01
N MET A 42 -1.53 -8.77 0.04
CA MET A 42 -0.53 -9.46 0.88
C MET A 42 -1.02 -9.54 2.32
N LEU A 43 -0.84 -10.70 2.91
CA LEU A 43 -1.21 -10.91 4.30
C LEU A 43 -0.20 -10.23 5.22
N LEU A 44 -0.69 -9.56 6.23
CA LEU A 44 0.13 -8.94 7.26
C LEU A 44 0.18 -9.85 8.49
N PRO A 45 1.29 -9.85 9.25
CA PRO A 45 1.35 -10.63 10.48
C PRO A 45 0.25 -10.17 11.44
N GLU A 46 -0.32 -11.11 12.18
CA GLU A 46 -1.26 -10.78 13.24
C GLU A 46 -0.60 -9.84 14.24
N GLN A 47 -1.10 -8.63 14.30
CA GLN A 47 -0.76 -7.70 15.36
C GLN A 47 -1.64 -8.02 16.57
N HIS A 48 -1.31 -7.48 17.73
CA HIS A 48 -2.12 -7.60 18.95
C HIS A 48 -3.53 -7.03 18.81
N ASP A 49 -3.81 -6.44 17.67
CA ASP A 49 -5.11 -5.92 17.32
C ASP A 49 -5.97 -7.04 16.74
N LYS A 50 -6.99 -7.43 17.48
CA LYS A 50 -7.97 -8.43 17.04
C LYS A 50 -8.96 -7.89 15.98
N SER A 51 -8.72 -6.70 15.44
CA SER A 51 -9.58 -6.13 14.41
C SER A 51 -9.47 -6.94 13.13
N ILE A 52 -10.62 -7.29 12.57
CA ILE A 52 -10.72 -7.95 11.28
C ILE A 52 -10.70 -6.87 10.21
N GLY A 53 -9.86 -7.04 9.18
CA GLY A 53 -9.82 -6.15 8.04
C GLY A 53 -11.12 -6.18 7.23
N SER A 54 -11.36 -5.14 6.45
CA SER A 54 -12.58 -4.96 5.64
C SER A 54 -12.60 -5.75 4.34
N CYS A 55 -11.51 -6.46 4.00
CA CYS A 55 -11.47 -7.26 2.77
C CYS A 55 -12.43 -8.45 2.86
N LEU A 56 -13.20 -8.66 1.79
CA LEU A 56 -14.17 -9.76 1.74
C LEU A 56 -13.51 -11.15 1.68
N TYR A 57 -12.26 -11.22 1.24
CA TYR A 57 -11.55 -12.49 0.99
C TYR A 57 -10.48 -12.80 2.04
N HIS A 58 -9.94 -11.78 2.69
CA HIS A 58 -8.81 -11.93 3.61
C HIS A 58 -9.08 -11.15 4.90
N LYS A 59 -8.87 -11.79 6.03
CA LYS A 59 -9.09 -11.16 7.34
C LYS A 59 -8.00 -10.16 7.71
N ASN A 60 -6.80 -10.30 7.15
CA ASN A 60 -5.60 -9.58 7.57
C ASN A 60 -4.71 -9.15 6.39
N CYS A 61 -5.29 -8.78 5.25
CA CYS A 61 -4.50 -8.26 4.14
C CYS A 61 -4.30 -6.74 4.25
N TRP A 62 -3.24 -6.25 3.61
CA TRP A 62 -2.87 -4.84 3.62
C TRP A 62 -4.00 -3.91 3.15
N GLU A 63 -4.63 -4.22 2.02
CA GLU A 63 -5.76 -3.45 1.50
C GLU A 63 -6.93 -3.41 2.49
N GLY A 64 -7.21 -4.52 3.14
CA GLY A 64 -8.29 -4.64 4.11
C GLY A 64 -8.11 -3.77 5.36
N PHE A 65 -6.88 -3.38 5.68
CA PHE A 65 -6.59 -2.51 6.81
C PHE A 65 -6.32 -1.05 6.41
N CYS A 66 -5.74 -0.82 5.23
CA CYS A 66 -5.13 0.47 4.90
C CYS A 66 -5.72 1.18 3.69
N SER A 67 -6.63 0.57 2.95
CA SER A 67 -7.31 1.25 1.84
C SER A 67 -8.25 2.35 2.34
N GLY A 68 -8.56 3.29 1.46
CA GLY A 68 -9.54 4.34 1.78
C GLY A 68 -10.89 3.77 2.19
N ARG A 69 -11.34 2.70 1.52
CA ARG A 69 -12.54 1.98 1.89
C ARG A 69 -12.44 1.35 3.30
N ALA A 70 -11.30 0.74 3.61
CA ALA A 70 -11.07 0.15 4.93
C ALA A 70 -11.13 1.21 6.03
N ILE A 71 -10.48 2.35 5.80
CA ILE A 71 -10.48 3.48 6.72
C ILE A 71 -11.90 4.01 6.94
N GLU A 72 -12.66 4.19 5.87
CA GLU A 72 -14.05 4.67 5.95
C GLU A 72 -14.96 3.69 6.69
N LEU A 73 -14.86 2.39 6.42
CA LEU A 73 -15.65 1.38 7.10
C LEU A 73 -15.33 1.26 8.59
N SER A 74 -14.07 1.43 8.97
CA SER A 74 -13.63 1.32 10.37
C SER A 74 -13.89 2.59 11.18
N SER A 75 -13.84 3.77 10.57
CA SER A 75 -13.93 5.06 11.25
C SER A 75 -15.26 5.77 11.07
N GLY A 76 -16.01 5.44 10.02
CA GLY A 76 -17.19 6.21 9.59
C GLY A 76 -16.84 7.52 8.88
N LEU A 77 -15.55 7.81 8.66
CA LEU A 77 -15.06 9.05 8.05
C LEU A 77 -14.21 8.74 6.82
N ARG A 78 -14.30 9.60 5.81
CA ARG A 78 -13.37 9.54 4.69
C ARG A 78 -11.96 9.90 5.15
N PRO A 79 -10.89 9.37 4.53
CA PRO A 79 -9.52 9.68 4.93
C PRO A 79 -9.22 11.17 5.06
N SER A 80 -9.76 12.00 4.14
CA SER A 80 -9.59 13.45 4.15
C SER A 80 -10.22 14.15 5.36
N GLU A 81 -11.15 13.51 6.03
CA GLU A 81 -11.87 14.05 7.21
C GLU A 81 -11.21 13.66 8.53
N ILE A 82 -10.24 12.75 8.51
CA ILE A 82 -9.59 12.22 9.71
C ILE A 82 -8.43 13.14 10.13
N PRO A 83 -8.41 13.63 11.39
CA PRO A 83 -7.29 14.44 11.87
C PRO A 83 -5.95 13.71 11.76
N GLY A 84 -4.89 14.43 11.38
CA GLY A 84 -3.56 13.84 11.17
C GLY A 84 -2.94 13.18 12.40
N ASN A 85 -3.41 13.51 13.62
CA ASN A 85 -2.94 12.92 14.87
C ASN A 85 -3.80 11.72 15.33
N SER A 86 -4.77 11.29 14.53
CA SER A 86 -5.63 10.14 14.86
C SER A 86 -4.84 8.84 14.98
N LEU A 87 -5.25 7.98 15.90
CA LEU A 87 -4.71 6.62 16.07
C LEU A 87 -4.90 5.76 14.81
N ILE A 88 -5.89 6.07 13.97
CA ILE A 88 -6.12 5.40 12.69
C ILE A 88 -4.88 5.50 11.81
N TRP A 89 -4.28 6.69 11.72
CA TRP A 89 -3.05 6.89 10.93
C TRP A 89 -1.85 6.11 11.48
N LYS A 90 -1.75 5.96 12.81
CA LYS A 90 -0.69 5.11 13.40
C LYS A 90 -0.80 3.67 12.94
N LYS A 91 -2.00 3.11 12.91
CA LYS A 91 -2.24 1.76 12.39
C LYS A 91 -1.94 1.65 10.91
N VAL A 92 -2.43 2.58 10.10
CA VAL A 92 -2.19 2.62 8.66
C VAL A 92 -0.69 2.68 8.35
N ILE A 93 0.04 3.54 9.05
CA ILE A 93 1.49 3.67 8.89
C ILE A 93 2.20 2.38 9.31
N GLN A 94 1.83 1.78 10.42
CA GLN A 94 2.44 0.55 10.92
C GLN A 94 2.26 -0.60 9.91
N TYR A 95 1.05 -0.84 9.45
CA TYR A 95 0.76 -1.91 8.48
C TYR A 95 1.40 -1.63 7.12
N THR A 96 1.34 -0.39 6.66
CA THR A 96 1.97 0.01 5.40
C THR A 96 3.49 -0.12 5.46
N SER A 97 4.10 0.18 6.60
CA SER A 97 5.55 0.00 6.81
C SER A 97 5.95 -1.47 6.68
N ILE A 98 5.17 -2.39 7.22
CA ILE A 98 5.42 -3.83 7.08
C ILE A 98 5.30 -4.25 5.62
N ALA A 99 4.26 -3.79 4.92
CA ALA A 99 4.05 -4.07 3.50
C ALA A 99 5.23 -3.56 2.65
N ILE A 100 5.65 -2.32 2.86
CA ILE A 100 6.78 -1.71 2.14
C ILE A 100 8.08 -2.46 2.45
N TYR A 101 8.31 -2.86 3.69
CA TYR A 101 9.46 -3.68 4.07
C TYR A 101 9.51 -4.97 3.24
N ASN A 102 8.40 -5.68 3.13
CA ASN A 102 8.30 -6.89 2.32
C ASN A 102 8.56 -6.62 0.83
N LEU A 103 8.07 -5.50 0.31
CA LEU A 103 8.30 -5.09 -1.08
C LEU A 103 9.77 -4.74 -1.35
N ILE A 104 10.43 -4.08 -0.41
CA ILE A 104 11.86 -3.78 -0.49
C ILE A 104 12.68 -5.07 -0.56
N LEU A 105 12.39 -6.03 0.31
CA LEU A 105 13.06 -7.33 0.31
C LEU A 105 12.81 -8.12 -0.98
N SER A 106 11.61 -8.02 -1.54
CA SER A 106 11.20 -8.79 -2.72
C SER A 106 11.73 -8.21 -4.02
N PHE A 107 11.76 -6.89 -4.17
CA PHE A 107 12.04 -6.22 -5.44
C PHE A 107 13.31 -5.37 -5.45
N SER A 108 13.91 -5.08 -4.30
CA SER A 108 15.11 -4.24 -4.21
C SER A 108 14.99 -2.95 -5.06
N PRO A 109 13.98 -2.11 -4.81
CA PRO A 109 13.76 -0.92 -5.61
C PRO A 109 14.78 0.18 -5.31
N ASP A 110 15.08 0.98 -6.32
CA ASP A 110 15.87 2.21 -6.15
C ASP A 110 15.00 3.36 -5.63
N LYS A 111 13.71 3.32 -5.95
CA LYS A 111 12.75 4.34 -5.54
C LYS A 111 11.36 3.76 -5.34
N ILE A 112 10.64 4.33 -4.38
CA ILE A 112 9.23 4.03 -4.13
C ILE A 112 8.45 5.34 -4.23
N ILE A 113 7.41 5.34 -5.05
CA ILE A 113 6.45 6.45 -5.13
C ILE A 113 5.12 5.95 -4.59
N ILE A 114 4.56 6.71 -3.68
CA ILE A 114 3.23 6.44 -3.10
C ILE A 114 2.30 7.55 -3.58
N GLY A 115 1.21 7.14 -4.22
CA GLY A 115 0.16 8.03 -4.69
C GLY A 115 -1.21 7.51 -4.29
N GLY A 116 -2.26 8.19 -4.78
CA GLY A 116 -3.65 7.84 -4.50
C GLY A 116 -4.37 8.90 -3.67
N SER A 117 -5.59 8.59 -3.24
CA SER A 117 -6.48 9.54 -2.55
C SER A 117 -6.41 9.48 -1.01
N VAL A 118 -5.61 8.58 -0.46
CA VAL A 118 -5.45 8.41 0.99
C VAL A 118 -4.25 9.16 1.51
#